data_80eda4cc5b905e579c3208a8be8fc94c
#
_entry.id   80eda4cc5b905e579c3208a8be8fc94c
#
_cell.length_a   1.000
_cell.length_b   1.000
_cell.length_c   1.000
_cell.angle_alpha   90.00
_cell.angle_beta   90.00
_cell.angle_gamma   90.00
#
_symmetry.space_group_name_H-M   'P 1'
#
loop_
_entity.id
_entity.type
_entity.pdbx_description
1 polymer ?
#
loop_
_entity_poly.entity_id
_entity_poly.type
_entity_poly.pdbx_seq_one_letter_code
_entity_poly.pdbx_strand_id
1 'polypeptide(L)'
;RPKLVVFGESLGSFGGEAPFLALNNLIARTDGALFSGPTFNNTIWTDLTRNRDPGSPEWLPIYDKGENARFVAEPRNLQRPDDPWGQPRVVYMQHASDPIAWWSPDLLFAEPDWLREPRGPDVSPDTMWIPIVTFLQVSADMAVAIDVPDGHGHVYVKDVANAWASILSPPGWSPEKTEKLRPLLRSDEKS
;
A
#
# COMPACT_ATOMS: atom_id res chain seq x y z
N ARG A 1 27.51 -3.61 -8.18
CA ARG A 1 27.24 -3.98 -6.77
C ARG A 1 25.92 -4.71 -6.68
N PRO A 2 25.70 -5.52 -5.63
CA PRO A 2 24.35 -6.06 -5.36
C PRO A 2 23.36 -4.92 -5.11
N LYS A 3 22.11 -5.10 -5.53
CA LYS A 3 21.02 -4.18 -5.20
C LYS A 3 20.57 -4.43 -3.75
N LEU A 4 20.35 -3.37 -3.00
CA LEU A 4 19.73 -3.42 -1.69
C LEU A 4 18.25 -3.01 -1.83
N VAL A 5 17.34 -3.92 -1.55
CA VAL A 5 15.91 -3.66 -1.57
C VAL A 5 15.28 -3.95 -0.21
N VAL A 6 14.19 -3.26 0.09
CA VAL A 6 13.43 -3.46 1.34
C VAL A 6 12.06 -4.03 0.98
N PHE A 7 11.62 -5.03 1.73
CA PHE A 7 10.27 -5.57 1.66
C PHE A 7 9.67 -5.66 3.06
N GLY A 8 8.42 -5.30 3.20
CA GLY A 8 7.68 -5.48 4.42
C GLY A 8 6.18 -5.58 4.17
N GLU A 9 5.53 -6.47 4.90
CA GLU A 9 4.09 -6.66 4.86
C GLU A 9 3.51 -6.48 6.27
N SER A 10 2.36 -5.81 6.38
CA SER A 10 1.70 -5.55 7.66
C SER A 10 2.67 -4.90 8.67
N LEU A 11 2.85 -5.48 9.84
CA LEU A 11 3.85 -5.04 10.83
C LEU A 11 5.28 -5.05 10.27
N GLY A 12 5.57 -5.89 9.29
CA GLY A 12 6.84 -5.88 8.58
C GLY A 12 7.05 -4.61 7.76
N SER A 13 5.99 -3.97 7.26
CA SER A 13 6.09 -2.69 6.58
C SER A 13 6.54 -1.58 7.54
N PHE A 14 5.98 -1.55 8.74
CA PHE A 14 6.42 -0.65 9.80
C PHE A 14 7.89 -0.86 10.18
N GLY A 15 8.29 -2.12 10.42
CA GLY A 15 9.68 -2.46 10.71
C GLY A 15 10.64 -2.12 9.58
N GLY A 16 10.20 -2.30 8.32
CA GLY A 16 10.98 -1.97 7.13
C GLY A 16 11.21 -0.47 6.93
N GLU A 17 10.25 0.37 7.31
CA GLU A 17 10.40 1.83 7.26
C GLU A 17 11.22 2.42 8.41
N ALA A 18 11.11 1.82 9.59
CA ALA A 18 11.61 2.39 10.84
C ALA A 18 13.08 2.87 10.79
N PRO A 19 14.03 2.18 10.11
CA PRO A 19 15.41 2.63 10.03
C PRO A 19 15.63 3.90 9.19
N PHE A 20 14.65 4.32 8.41
CA PHE A 20 14.79 5.40 7.43
C PHE A 20 14.14 6.71 7.87
N LEU A 21 13.02 6.66 8.59
CA LEU A 21 12.27 7.80 9.15
C LEU A 21 11.66 8.76 8.11
N ALA A 22 12.15 8.79 6.88
CA ALA A 22 11.67 9.65 5.80
C ALA A 22 11.96 9.01 4.43
N LEU A 23 11.14 9.34 3.41
CA LEU A 23 11.29 8.85 2.03
C LEU A 23 12.70 9.15 1.48
N ASN A 24 13.20 10.37 1.68
CA ASN A 24 14.51 10.76 1.17
C ASN A 24 15.66 9.89 1.71
N ASN A 25 15.58 9.46 2.95
CA ASN A 25 16.58 8.56 3.52
C ASN A 25 16.44 7.14 2.96
N LEU A 26 15.20 6.68 2.74
CA LEU A 26 14.93 5.37 2.14
C LEU A 26 15.50 5.30 0.72
N ILE A 27 15.17 6.26 -0.15
CA ILE A 27 15.66 6.28 -1.53
C ILE A 27 17.16 6.52 -1.64
N ALA A 28 17.77 7.27 -0.71
CA ALA A 28 19.22 7.49 -0.70
C ALA A 28 20.02 6.23 -0.30
N ARG A 29 19.43 5.30 0.42
CA ARG A 29 20.11 4.14 1.03
C ARG A 29 19.72 2.79 0.43
N THR A 30 18.71 2.76 -0.44
CA THR A 30 18.21 1.52 -1.07
C THR A 30 18.11 1.67 -2.58
N ASP A 31 17.98 0.56 -3.28
CA ASP A 31 17.74 0.50 -4.73
C ASP A 31 16.25 0.30 -5.05
N GLY A 32 15.39 0.28 -4.03
CA GLY A 32 13.93 0.20 -4.12
C GLY A 32 13.29 -0.43 -2.88
N ALA A 33 11.98 -0.21 -2.73
CA ALA A 33 11.23 -0.78 -1.61
C ALA A 33 9.79 -1.14 -1.99
N LEU A 34 9.25 -2.17 -1.35
CA LEU A 34 7.86 -2.59 -1.44
C LEU A 34 7.29 -2.75 -0.03
N PHE A 35 6.22 -2.04 0.26
CA PHE A 35 5.48 -2.15 1.51
C PHE A 35 4.03 -2.52 1.21
N SER A 36 3.57 -3.64 1.77
CA SER A 36 2.19 -4.12 1.59
C SER A 36 1.42 -3.99 2.89
N GLY A 37 0.19 -3.48 2.83
CA GLY A 37 -0.67 -3.31 4.00
C GLY A 37 -0.01 -2.47 5.10
N PRO A 38 0.39 -1.22 4.81
CA PRO A 38 0.95 -0.33 5.82
C PRO A 38 -0.06 -0.10 6.94
N THR A 39 0.43 0.16 8.15
CA THR A 39 -0.38 0.45 9.32
C THR A 39 -0.30 1.93 9.69
N PHE A 40 -1.22 2.43 10.51
CA PHE A 40 -1.20 3.82 10.98
C PHE A 40 0.12 4.23 11.69
N ASN A 41 0.93 3.27 12.12
CA ASN A 41 2.24 3.50 12.74
C ASN A 41 3.37 3.73 11.72
N ASN A 42 3.16 3.43 10.44
CA ASN A 42 4.15 3.61 9.39
C ASN A 42 4.45 5.11 9.19
N THR A 43 5.62 5.56 9.61
CA THR A 43 5.97 6.99 9.64
C THR A 43 6.05 7.58 8.23
N ILE A 44 6.74 6.90 7.30
CA ILE A 44 6.89 7.39 5.92
C ILE A 44 5.53 7.37 5.22
N TRP A 45 4.81 6.26 5.29
CA TRP A 45 3.48 6.12 4.69
C TRP A 45 2.52 7.22 5.16
N THR A 46 2.47 7.45 6.48
CA THR A 46 1.62 8.49 7.08
C THR A 46 1.99 9.89 6.58
N ASP A 47 3.29 10.19 6.47
CA ASP A 47 3.77 11.47 5.97
C ASP A 47 3.38 11.69 4.51
N LEU A 48 3.62 10.70 3.65
CA LEU A 48 3.27 10.75 2.23
C LEU A 48 1.75 10.88 2.02
N THR A 49 0.95 10.15 2.80
CA THR A 49 -0.51 10.17 2.70
C THR A 49 -1.09 11.51 3.16
N ARG A 50 -0.57 12.08 4.24
CA ARG A 50 -0.99 13.39 4.75
C ARG A 50 -0.60 14.55 3.83
N ASN A 51 0.56 14.47 3.20
CA ASN A 51 1.09 15.49 2.30
C ASN A 51 0.86 15.14 0.82
N ARG A 52 -0.15 14.32 0.51
CA ARG A 52 -0.52 13.94 -0.85
C ARG A 52 -0.89 15.12 -1.72
N ASP A 53 -0.69 14.98 -2.99
CA ASP A 53 -1.04 15.98 -3.98
C ASP A 53 -2.57 16.26 -3.97
N PRO A 54 -2.99 17.52 -4.03
CA PRO A 54 -4.40 17.89 -4.01
C PRO A 54 -5.22 17.14 -5.07
N GLY A 55 -6.39 16.62 -4.65
CA GLY A 55 -7.30 15.89 -5.53
C GLY A 55 -7.04 14.39 -5.63
N SER A 56 -5.98 13.88 -4.99
CA SER A 56 -5.80 12.45 -4.84
C SER A 56 -6.42 11.96 -3.51
N PRO A 57 -7.19 10.85 -3.52
CA PRO A 57 -7.84 10.37 -2.31
C PRO A 57 -6.86 9.65 -1.37
N GLU A 58 -7.18 9.64 -0.06
CA GLU A 58 -6.34 9.02 0.97
C GLU A 58 -6.08 7.52 0.71
N TRP A 59 -7.06 6.80 0.18
CA TRP A 59 -6.92 5.37 -0.10
C TRP A 59 -6.03 5.07 -1.33
N LEU A 60 -5.79 6.05 -2.21
CA LEU A 60 -4.90 5.93 -3.37
C LEU A 60 -4.22 7.27 -3.63
N PRO A 61 -3.34 7.72 -2.74
CA PRO A 61 -2.72 9.02 -2.83
C PRO A 61 -1.71 9.12 -3.98
N ILE A 62 -1.49 10.33 -4.44
CA ILE A 62 -0.33 10.71 -5.23
C ILE A 62 0.50 11.64 -4.34
N TYR A 63 1.78 11.41 -4.28
CA TYR A 63 2.72 12.25 -3.56
C TYR A 63 3.84 12.67 -4.52
N ASP A 64 4.11 13.99 -4.57
CA ASP A 64 5.13 14.59 -5.43
C ASP A 64 5.07 14.04 -6.86
N LYS A 65 3.88 14.08 -7.46
CA LYS A 65 3.59 13.56 -8.81
C LYS A 65 4.03 12.11 -9.03
N GLY A 66 4.18 11.33 -7.97
CA GLY A 66 4.63 9.94 -8.03
C GLY A 66 6.09 9.75 -8.42
N GLU A 67 6.96 10.75 -8.20
CA GLU A 67 8.35 10.75 -8.66
C GLU A 67 9.13 9.52 -8.16
N ASN A 68 9.07 9.20 -6.88
CA ASN A 68 9.74 8.02 -6.32
C ASN A 68 8.77 7.03 -5.69
N ALA A 69 7.70 7.51 -5.01
CA ALA A 69 6.75 6.67 -4.30
C ALA A 69 5.40 6.60 -5.05
N ARG A 70 4.88 5.38 -5.25
CA ARG A 70 3.55 5.15 -5.83
C ARG A 70 2.71 4.25 -4.93
N PHE A 71 1.42 4.56 -4.88
CA PHE A 71 0.41 3.82 -4.12
C PHE A 71 -0.42 2.98 -5.07
N VAL A 72 -0.67 1.74 -4.69
CA VAL A 72 -1.20 0.71 -5.59
C VAL A 72 -2.26 -0.12 -4.87
N ALA A 73 -3.47 -0.15 -5.37
CA ALA A 73 -4.52 -1.08 -4.98
C ALA A 73 -4.66 -2.23 -6.00
N GLU A 74 -4.20 -2.02 -7.22
CA GLU A 74 -4.22 -2.98 -8.32
C GLU A 74 -3.09 -2.67 -9.32
N PRO A 75 -2.65 -3.63 -10.17
CA PRO A 75 -1.47 -3.45 -11.02
C PRO A 75 -1.50 -2.23 -11.96
N ARG A 76 -2.68 -1.81 -12.43
CA ARG A 76 -2.80 -0.62 -13.29
C ARG A 76 -2.39 0.68 -12.56
N ASN A 77 -2.49 0.71 -11.24
CA ASN A 77 -2.08 1.88 -10.46
C ASN A 77 -0.55 2.12 -10.47
N LEU A 78 0.25 1.12 -10.83
CA LEU A 78 1.69 1.29 -11.02
C LEU A 78 2.05 2.31 -12.12
N GLN A 79 1.12 2.57 -13.06
CA GLN A 79 1.25 3.58 -14.10
C GLN A 79 0.66 4.95 -13.71
N ARG A 80 0.18 5.10 -12.48
CA ARG A 80 -0.46 6.33 -11.98
C ARG A 80 0.48 7.04 -10.99
N PRO A 81 0.69 8.37 -11.16
CA PRO A 81 0.28 9.20 -12.28
C PRO A 81 1.08 8.90 -13.57
N ASP A 82 0.70 9.51 -14.70
CA ASP A 82 1.38 9.36 -15.99
C ASP A 82 2.77 10.05 -16.03
N ASP A 83 3.11 10.79 -14.98
CA ASP A 83 4.41 11.44 -14.83
C ASP A 83 5.56 10.41 -14.79
N PRO A 84 6.78 10.82 -15.17
CA PRO A 84 7.95 9.95 -15.11
C PRO A 84 8.18 9.37 -13.72
N TRP A 85 8.42 8.07 -13.65
CA TRP A 85 8.74 7.41 -12.39
C TRP A 85 10.25 7.27 -12.22
N GLY A 86 10.80 8.05 -11.31
CA GLY A 86 12.24 8.10 -11.02
C GLY A 86 12.77 6.82 -10.36
N GLN A 87 14.05 6.86 -10.03
CA GLN A 87 14.74 5.78 -9.30
C GLN A 87 15.43 6.39 -8.07
N PRO A 88 15.52 5.66 -6.94
CA PRO A 88 14.88 4.35 -6.64
C PRO A 88 13.36 4.44 -6.55
N ARG A 89 12.67 3.32 -6.85
CA ARG A 89 11.20 3.23 -6.80
C ARG A 89 10.74 2.61 -5.49
N VAL A 90 9.72 3.23 -4.90
CA VAL A 90 9.04 2.76 -3.69
C VAL A 90 7.58 2.51 -4.03
N VAL A 91 7.05 1.36 -3.65
CA VAL A 91 5.63 1.03 -3.81
C VAL A 91 5.00 0.75 -2.46
N TYR A 92 3.86 1.39 -2.21
CA TYR A 92 2.94 1.07 -1.15
C TYR A 92 1.71 0.36 -1.74
N MET A 93 1.51 -0.90 -1.37
CA MET A 93 0.30 -1.64 -1.75
C MET A 93 -0.73 -1.49 -0.63
N GLN A 94 -1.91 -0.99 -0.96
CA GLN A 94 -3.01 -0.79 -0.01
C GLN A 94 -4.36 -0.91 -0.70
N HIS A 95 -5.32 -1.58 -0.04
CA HIS A 95 -6.70 -1.66 -0.49
C HIS A 95 -7.57 -0.71 0.33
N ALA A 96 -8.57 -0.12 -0.30
CA ALA A 96 -9.50 0.76 0.43
C ALA A 96 -10.33 -0.01 1.46
N SER A 97 -10.52 -1.32 1.27
CA SER A 97 -11.20 -2.22 2.20
C SER A 97 -10.30 -2.84 3.27
N ASP A 98 -9.01 -2.47 3.35
CA ASP A 98 -8.10 -3.05 4.34
C ASP A 98 -8.29 -2.40 5.73
N PRO A 99 -8.92 -3.10 6.71
CA PRO A 99 -9.16 -2.51 8.02
C PRO A 99 -7.87 -2.28 8.82
N ILE A 100 -6.78 -3.00 8.51
CA ILE A 100 -5.50 -2.85 9.19
C ILE A 100 -4.82 -1.55 8.78
N ALA A 101 -4.90 -1.20 7.50
CA ALA A 101 -4.35 0.06 6.98
C ALA A 101 -5.09 1.28 7.54
N TRP A 102 -6.41 1.19 7.68
CA TRP A 102 -7.27 2.32 8.05
C TRP A 102 -7.60 2.42 9.54
N TRP A 103 -7.25 1.40 10.31
CA TRP A 103 -7.47 1.47 11.75
C TRP A 103 -6.54 2.49 12.39
N SER A 104 -7.12 3.39 13.17
CA SER A 104 -6.37 4.28 14.05
C SER A 104 -7.22 4.68 15.25
N PRO A 105 -6.61 5.07 16.38
CA PRO A 105 -7.34 5.61 17.53
C PRO A 105 -8.15 6.88 17.20
N ASP A 106 -7.75 7.63 16.17
CA ASP A 106 -8.41 8.87 15.75
C ASP A 106 -9.84 8.62 15.26
N LEU A 107 -10.16 7.39 14.79
CA LEU A 107 -11.53 7.01 14.40
C LEU A 107 -12.56 7.18 15.52
N LEU A 108 -12.12 7.23 16.79
CA LEU A 108 -12.99 7.50 17.93
C LEU A 108 -13.57 8.93 17.90
N PHE A 109 -12.83 9.87 17.31
CA PHE A 109 -13.09 11.30 17.50
C PHE A 109 -13.18 12.11 16.21
N ALA A 110 -12.61 11.60 15.10
CA ALA A 110 -12.51 12.33 13.84
C ALA A 110 -12.89 11.43 12.66
N GLU A 111 -13.66 12.00 11.73
CA GLU A 111 -13.93 11.35 10.44
C GLU A 111 -12.66 11.33 9.59
N PRO A 112 -12.21 10.15 9.13
CA PRO A 112 -11.02 10.04 8.31
C PRO A 112 -11.30 10.49 6.87
N ASP A 113 -10.25 10.91 6.18
CA ASP A 113 -10.36 11.37 4.79
C ASP A 113 -10.86 10.27 3.85
N TRP A 114 -10.46 9.01 4.04
CA TRP A 114 -10.90 7.89 3.20
C TRP A 114 -12.42 7.63 3.25
N LEU A 115 -13.15 8.14 4.27
CA LEU A 115 -14.62 8.15 4.32
C LEU A 115 -15.23 9.46 3.78
N ARG A 116 -14.51 10.57 3.88
CA ARG A 116 -14.97 11.90 3.48
C ARG A 116 -14.75 12.17 2.00
N GLU A 117 -13.66 11.66 1.44
CA GLU A 117 -13.27 11.78 0.04
C GLU A 117 -13.95 10.71 -0.84
N PRO A 118 -13.77 10.75 -2.17
CA PRO A 118 -14.22 9.67 -3.04
C PRO A 118 -13.67 8.32 -2.58
N ARG A 119 -14.57 7.41 -2.24
CA ARG A 119 -14.22 6.09 -1.69
C ARG A 119 -13.61 5.17 -2.72
N GLY A 120 -12.82 4.22 -2.23
CA GLY A 120 -12.34 3.11 -3.05
C GLY A 120 -13.48 2.21 -3.53
N PRO A 121 -13.27 1.51 -4.65
CA PRO A 121 -14.32 0.72 -5.31
C PRO A 121 -14.84 -0.45 -4.46
N ASP A 122 -14.07 -0.87 -3.47
CA ASP A 122 -14.34 -1.98 -2.56
C ASP A 122 -14.86 -1.53 -1.18
N VAL A 123 -15.19 -0.25 -1.03
CA VAL A 123 -15.84 0.32 0.17
C VAL A 123 -17.26 0.74 -0.18
N SER A 124 -18.24 0.27 0.62
CA SER A 124 -19.64 0.62 0.39
C SER A 124 -19.86 2.13 0.39
N PRO A 125 -20.61 2.67 -0.57
CA PRO A 125 -20.97 4.09 -0.59
C PRO A 125 -21.82 4.52 0.61
N ASP A 126 -22.51 3.56 1.26
CA ASP A 126 -23.37 3.81 2.42
C ASP A 126 -22.61 3.79 3.75
N THR A 127 -21.31 3.45 3.72
CA THR A 127 -20.49 3.50 4.93
C THR A 127 -20.38 4.93 5.43
N MET A 128 -20.78 5.18 6.66
CA MET A 128 -20.71 6.50 7.31
C MET A 128 -19.82 6.42 8.54
N TRP A 129 -19.10 7.51 8.79
CA TRP A 129 -18.41 7.63 10.05
C TRP A 129 -19.39 7.97 11.19
N ILE A 130 -19.38 7.17 12.23
CA ILE A 130 -20.10 7.38 13.47
C ILE A 130 -19.10 7.23 14.62
N PRO A 131 -18.89 8.27 15.45
CA PRO A 131 -17.95 8.22 16.58
C PRO A 131 -18.10 6.93 17.39
N ILE A 132 -17.00 6.32 17.80
CA ILE A 132 -16.92 5.06 18.53
C ILE A 132 -17.39 3.86 17.70
N VAL A 133 -18.56 3.93 17.01
CA VAL A 133 -19.11 2.81 16.23
C VAL A 133 -18.17 2.43 15.09
N THR A 134 -17.71 3.40 14.30
CA THR A 134 -16.77 3.13 13.20
C THR A 134 -15.45 2.55 13.71
N PHE A 135 -14.92 3.06 14.82
CA PHE A 135 -13.74 2.48 15.45
C PHE A 135 -13.95 1.01 15.84
N LEU A 136 -15.10 0.69 16.47
CA LEU A 136 -15.39 -0.69 16.84
C LEU A 136 -15.62 -1.61 15.63
N GLN A 137 -16.28 -1.11 14.58
CA GLN A 137 -16.48 -1.84 13.33
C GLN A 137 -15.14 -2.18 12.68
N VAL A 138 -14.29 -1.19 12.42
CA VAL A 138 -12.96 -1.40 11.81
C VAL A 138 -12.10 -2.32 12.69
N SER A 139 -12.20 -2.19 14.04
CA SER A 139 -11.51 -3.08 14.97
C SER A 139 -11.99 -4.53 14.87
N ALA A 140 -13.29 -4.75 14.68
CA ALA A 140 -13.84 -6.10 14.48
C ALA A 140 -13.44 -6.67 13.10
N ASP A 141 -13.43 -5.84 12.05
CA ASP A 141 -13.06 -6.23 10.70
C ASP A 141 -11.58 -6.67 10.61
N MET A 142 -10.71 -6.15 11.48
CA MET A 142 -9.32 -6.62 11.56
C MET A 142 -9.21 -8.12 11.85
N ALA A 143 -10.15 -8.71 12.59
CA ALA A 143 -10.14 -10.14 12.90
C ALA A 143 -10.37 -11.03 11.66
N VAL A 144 -10.97 -10.48 10.61
CA VAL A 144 -11.28 -11.18 9.35
C VAL A 144 -10.59 -10.54 8.13
N ALA A 145 -9.62 -9.68 8.36
CA ALA A 145 -8.94 -8.90 7.32
C ALA A 145 -8.28 -9.75 6.22
N ILE A 146 -7.92 -10.99 6.54
CA ILE A 146 -7.29 -11.96 5.62
C ILE A 146 -8.29 -13.03 5.12
N ASP A 147 -9.51 -13.07 5.65
CA ASP A 147 -10.55 -14.03 5.21
C ASP A 147 -11.43 -13.40 4.10
N VAL A 148 -10.77 -12.90 3.07
CA VAL A 148 -11.37 -12.18 1.96
C VAL A 148 -10.75 -12.64 0.63
N PRO A 149 -11.43 -12.40 -0.52
CA PRO A 149 -10.82 -12.69 -1.83
C PRO A 149 -9.54 -11.90 -2.07
N ASP A 150 -8.64 -12.47 -2.90
CA ASP A 150 -7.43 -11.80 -3.34
C ASP A 150 -7.69 -10.40 -3.93
N GLY A 151 -6.87 -9.43 -3.55
CA GLY A 151 -7.00 -8.05 -3.99
C GLY A 151 -8.03 -7.25 -3.20
N HIS A 152 -8.44 -7.77 -2.04
CA HIS A 152 -9.30 -7.08 -1.06
C HIS A 152 -8.74 -7.25 0.35
N GLY A 153 -9.18 -6.40 1.27
CA GLY A 153 -8.75 -6.41 2.65
C GLY A 153 -7.23 -6.43 2.78
N HIS A 154 -6.71 -7.28 3.65
CA HIS A 154 -5.27 -7.38 3.91
C HIS A 154 -4.58 -8.52 3.11
N VAL A 155 -5.05 -8.82 1.89
CA VAL A 155 -4.51 -9.90 1.03
C VAL A 155 -3.84 -9.31 -0.20
N TYR A 156 -2.51 -9.23 -0.20
CA TYR A 156 -1.70 -8.52 -1.20
C TYR A 156 -0.93 -9.41 -2.16
N VAL A 157 -0.78 -10.69 -1.86
CA VAL A 157 0.11 -11.64 -2.58
C VAL A 157 -0.08 -11.64 -4.10
N LYS A 158 -1.30 -11.41 -4.56
CA LYS A 158 -1.67 -11.42 -5.99
C LYS A 158 -0.81 -10.48 -6.85
N ASP A 159 -0.47 -9.30 -6.33
CA ASP A 159 0.11 -8.22 -7.11
C ASP A 159 1.57 -7.87 -6.74
N VAL A 160 2.14 -8.59 -5.76
CA VAL A 160 3.55 -8.44 -5.33
C VAL A 160 4.53 -8.59 -6.49
N ALA A 161 4.32 -9.58 -7.38
CA ALA A 161 5.18 -9.79 -8.53
C ALA A 161 5.17 -8.61 -9.53
N ASN A 162 4.01 -7.99 -9.73
CA ASN A 162 3.85 -6.80 -10.57
C ASN A 162 4.59 -5.61 -9.97
N ALA A 163 4.47 -5.41 -8.65
CA ALA A 163 5.16 -4.35 -7.94
C ALA A 163 6.68 -4.50 -8.05
N TRP A 164 7.23 -5.69 -7.75
CA TRP A 164 8.67 -5.94 -7.88
C TRP A 164 9.19 -5.81 -9.31
N ALA A 165 8.44 -6.28 -10.32
CA ALA A 165 8.80 -6.10 -11.71
C ALA A 165 8.94 -4.61 -12.08
N SER A 166 8.04 -3.77 -11.56
CA SER A 166 8.06 -2.32 -11.77
C SER A 166 9.19 -1.62 -11.00
N ILE A 167 9.43 -2.02 -9.75
CA ILE A 167 10.50 -1.44 -8.91
C ILE A 167 11.87 -1.72 -9.49
N LEU A 168 12.15 -2.98 -9.82
CA LEU A 168 13.50 -3.43 -10.21
C LEU A 168 13.75 -3.32 -11.71
N SER A 169 12.69 -3.31 -12.51
CA SER A 169 12.77 -3.32 -13.99
C SER A 169 13.85 -4.29 -14.51
N PRO A 170 13.77 -5.61 -14.19
CA PRO A 170 14.84 -6.54 -14.53
C PRO A 170 15.01 -6.68 -16.05
N PRO A 171 16.23 -6.71 -16.59
CA PRO A 171 16.45 -6.91 -18.01
C PRO A 171 15.77 -8.19 -18.53
N GLY A 172 15.00 -8.09 -19.61
CA GLY A 172 14.30 -9.23 -20.23
C GLY A 172 13.14 -9.77 -19.40
N TRP A 173 12.67 -9.05 -18.39
CA TRP A 173 11.42 -9.37 -17.71
C TRP A 173 10.22 -9.03 -18.59
N SER A 174 9.14 -9.81 -18.49
CA SER A 174 7.93 -9.58 -19.27
C SER A 174 6.68 -9.86 -18.43
N PRO A 175 5.51 -9.33 -18.82
CA PRO A 175 4.24 -9.62 -18.14
C PRO A 175 3.94 -11.13 -18.04
N GLU A 176 4.29 -11.92 -19.07
CA GLU A 176 4.08 -13.38 -19.07
C GLU A 176 4.92 -14.08 -18.00
N LYS A 177 6.11 -13.54 -17.68
CA LYS A 177 6.94 -14.06 -16.57
C LYS A 177 6.31 -13.74 -15.21
N THR A 178 5.70 -12.55 -15.07
CA THR A 178 4.94 -12.18 -13.89
C THR A 178 3.77 -13.14 -13.67
N GLU A 179 2.99 -13.44 -14.73
CA GLU A 179 1.87 -14.37 -14.64
C GLU A 179 2.30 -15.81 -14.27
N LYS A 180 3.47 -16.25 -14.73
CA LYS A 180 4.03 -17.57 -14.35
C LYS A 180 4.51 -17.61 -12.90
N LEU A 181 4.96 -16.48 -12.36
CA LEU A 181 5.43 -16.40 -10.97
C LEU A 181 4.27 -16.37 -9.97
N ARG A 182 3.16 -15.75 -10.34
CA ARG A 182 2.01 -15.53 -9.46
C ARG A 182 1.48 -16.77 -8.73
N PRO A 183 1.25 -17.94 -9.40
CA PRO A 183 0.79 -19.13 -8.70
C PRO A 183 1.83 -19.73 -7.72
N LEU A 184 3.11 -19.46 -7.93
CA LEU A 184 4.17 -19.95 -7.03
C LEU A 184 4.17 -19.17 -5.70
N LEU A 185 3.88 -17.87 -5.74
CA LEU A 185 3.77 -17.04 -4.53
C LEU A 185 2.59 -17.45 -3.64
N ARG A 186 1.50 -17.96 -4.24
CA ARG A 186 0.32 -18.43 -3.51
C ARG A 186 0.49 -19.79 -2.84
N SER A 187 1.38 -20.64 -3.34
CA SER A 187 1.56 -22.00 -2.81
C SER A 187 2.20 -22.00 -1.41
N ASP A 188 2.97 -20.98 -1.10
CA ASP A 188 3.71 -20.88 0.16
C ASP A 188 2.86 -20.39 1.33
N GLU A 189 1.71 -19.72 1.07
CA GLU A 189 0.78 -19.28 2.13
C GLU A 189 -0.07 -20.42 2.74
N LYS A 190 -0.13 -21.59 2.09
CA LYS A 190 -0.94 -22.74 2.53
C LYS A 190 -0.13 -23.82 3.23
N SER A 191 1.14 -23.62 3.45
CA SER A 191 2.03 -24.52 4.19
C SER A 191 2.37 -23.94 5.58
#